data_b1a9860f6fb40b799b3abfdd14deea52
#
_entry.id   b1a9860f6fb40b799b3abfdd14deea52
#
_cell.length_a   1.000
_cell.length_b   1.000
_cell.length_c   1.000
_cell.angle_alpha   90.00
_cell.angle_beta   90.00
_cell.angle_gamma   90.00
#
_symmetry.space_group_name_H-M   'P 1'
#
loop_
_entity.id
_entity.type
_entity.pdbx_description
1 polymer ?
#
loop_
_entity_poly.entity_id
_entity_poly.type
_entity_poly.pdbx_seq_one_letter_code
_entity_poly.pdbx_strand_id
1 'polypeptide(L)'
;VATEILISNSPGETRVAVVRDGVLLEYDNERHDQRSVVGNIYRGRVTRVLPGMQAAFVDIGLDRAAFLYVDEVTVPGEEGELDAEPDAEAGLVDLDPGATEAESGPETEGAEQDLDSDPSAAGAPSEPGPPVPSRTRPPRPPIEELLQAGQDVLVQVRKAPFATKGARVTTYLTLPGRFVVYMPTLRRLGVSRKITQETERRRLKEILFTHRNAQEGGFIARTSCEGQARQALARDMEFVRTLWSEVEERGRSGPVPGLVLADLDLLLRTCRDAFSEQVDRLVADDPDDVERLRKRVLRHSPDLANRIHLHQGTIPLFEASGIQGQIDRIFERTVRLPSGGSLVIDEAEALTAIDVNTGRYVGRKNLEQTILATNLEAAAAAAAQIRLRDLGGIIVVDFIDMQLPESRARVYDAFVRAMAEDRAKAQLGPINEFGLVELTRRRTRGSVHRRHTEPCPYCGGRGRIRSKTSICLEILRSLVQQAERHPRGQLWVSAMPEVAQSLSQHPQLLALEERLGRTVTLEARSELHQEVFHVTVR
;
A
#
# COMPACT_ATOMS: atom_id res chain seq x y z
N VAL A 1 16.95 -24.72 7.65
CA VAL A 1 16.01 -23.58 7.56
C VAL A 1 15.10 -23.84 6.38
N ALA A 2 13.84 -24.25 6.63
CA ALA A 2 12.90 -24.58 5.58
C ALA A 2 12.01 -23.37 5.27
N THR A 3 12.01 -22.92 4.00
CA THR A 3 11.13 -21.87 3.53
C THR A 3 9.99 -22.48 2.71
N GLU A 4 8.75 -22.14 3.05
CA GLU A 4 7.55 -22.68 2.45
C GLU A 4 6.64 -21.56 1.95
N ILE A 5 5.95 -21.79 0.85
CA ILE A 5 4.85 -20.96 0.38
C ILE A 5 3.55 -21.77 0.55
N LEU A 6 2.62 -21.21 1.30
CA LEU A 6 1.32 -21.83 1.54
C LEU A 6 0.25 -20.99 0.84
N ILE A 7 -0.61 -21.63 0.06
CA ILE A 7 -1.67 -20.98 -0.71
C ILE A 7 -2.99 -21.65 -0.35
N SER A 8 -3.89 -20.85 0.21
CA SER A 8 -5.25 -21.29 0.55
C SER A 8 -6.26 -20.56 -0.31
N ASN A 9 -7.03 -21.34 -1.06
CA ASN A 9 -8.12 -20.85 -1.89
C ASN A 9 -9.46 -21.20 -1.24
N SER A 10 -10.16 -20.20 -0.76
CA SER A 10 -11.50 -20.33 -0.18
C SER A 10 -12.54 -19.63 -1.07
N PRO A 11 -13.83 -19.95 -0.96
CA PRO A 11 -14.87 -19.25 -1.72
C PRO A 11 -14.78 -17.75 -1.52
N GLY A 12 -14.46 -17.02 -2.60
CA GLY A 12 -14.34 -15.55 -2.62
C GLY A 12 -12.96 -14.98 -2.33
N GLU A 13 -11.96 -15.78 -1.89
CA GLU A 13 -10.63 -15.24 -1.53
C GLU A 13 -9.51 -16.25 -1.76
N THR A 14 -8.40 -15.79 -2.32
CA THR A 14 -7.12 -16.50 -2.34
C THR A 14 -6.16 -15.85 -1.35
N ARG A 15 -5.59 -16.65 -0.43
CA ARG A 15 -4.63 -16.20 0.59
C ARG A 15 -3.29 -16.88 0.39
N VAL A 16 -2.22 -16.14 0.56
CA VAL A 16 -0.84 -16.61 0.40
C VAL A 16 -0.04 -16.26 1.64
N ALA A 17 0.74 -17.21 2.13
CA ALA A 17 1.67 -17.02 3.23
C ALA A 17 3.05 -17.55 2.85
N VAL A 18 4.09 -16.77 3.14
CA VAL A 18 5.49 -17.23 3.08
C VAL A 18 5.93 -17.48 4.50
N VAL A 19 6.40 -18.69 4.76
CA VAL A 19 6.73 -19.19 6.10
C VAL A 19 8.17 -19.70 6.11
N ARG A 20 8.92 -19.39 7.17
CA ARG A 20 10.28 -19.92 7.39
C ARG A 20 10.37 -20.52 8.79
N ASP A 21 10.67 -21.81 8.87
CA ASP A 21 10.74 -22.56 10.14
C ASP A 21 9.49 -22.35 11.04
N GLY A 22 8.29 -22.32 10.46
CA GLY A 22 7.04 -22.10 11.17
C GLY A 22 6.72 -20.63 11.54
N VAL A 23 7.58 -19.68 11.14
CA VAL A 23 7.37 -18.25 11.37
C VAL A 23 6.84 -17.60 10.09
N LEU A 24 5.75 -16.86 10.21
CA LEU A 24 5.14 -16.11 9.11
C LEU A 24 6.02 -14.90 8.74
N LEU A 25 6.48 -14.85 7.49
CA LEU A 25 7.32 -13.76 6.96
C LEU A 25 6.55 -12.76 6.11
N GLU A 26 5.67 -13.27 5.24
CA GLU A 26 4.84 -12.46 4.33
C GLU A 26 3.43 -13.04 4.31
N TYR A 27 2.44 -12.17 4.26
CA TYR A 27 1.04 -12.53 4.09
C TYR A 27 0.39 -11.63 3.06
N ASP A 28 -0.37 -12.22 2.16
CA ASP A 28 -1.14 -11.51 1.17
C ASP A 28 -2.47 -12.19 0.89
N ASN A 29 -3.45 -11.41 0.44
CA ASN A 29 -4.75 -11.92 0.06
C ASN A 29 -5.33 -11.17 -1.15
N GLU A 30 -6.17 -11.85 -1.90
CA GLU A 30 -6.91 -11.30 -3.03
C GLU A 30 -8.35 -11.79 -3.01
N ARG A 31 -9.31 -10.87 -2.92
CA ARG A 31 -10.73 -11.17 -3.04
C ARG A 31 -11.11 -11.32 -4.51
N HIS A 32 -11.89 -12.35 -4.83
CA HIS A 32 -12.23 -12.66 -6.21
C HIS A 32 -13.16 -11.62 -6.85
N ASP A 33 -13.98 -10.94 -6.05
CA ASP A 33 -14.89 -9.86 -6.46
C ASP A 33 -14.20 -8.49 -6.59
N GLN A 34 -12.99 -8.34 -6.01
CA GLN A 34 -12.22 -7.10 -5.99
C GLN A 34 -10.87 -7.23 -6.70
N ARG A 35 -10.79 -8.12 -7.72
CA ARG A 35 -9.56 -8.25 -8.48
C ARG A 35 -9.17 -6.92 -9.11
N SER A 36 -7.93 -6.53 -8.90
CA SER A 36 -7.40 -5.31 -9.48
C SER A 36 -7.38 -5.43 -11.01
N VAL A 37 -7.89 -4.42 -11.70
CA VAL A 37 -7.78 -4.32 -13.16
C VAL A 37 -6.41 -3.82 -13.61
N VAL A 38 -5.57 -3.46 -12.66
CA VAL A 38 -4.25 -2.93 -12.96
C VAL A 38 -3.34 -3.99 -13.53
N GLY A 39 -2.54 -3.60 -14.54
CA GLY A 39 -1.74 -4.54 -15.33
C GLY A 39 -2.51 -5.17 -16.50
N ASN A 40 -3.85 -5.20 -16.46
CA ASN A 40 -4.66 -5.70 -17.56
C ASN A 40 -4.42 -4.91 -18.82
N ILE A 41 -4.39 -5.60 -19.96
CA ILE A 41 -4.30 -5.01 -21.29
C ILE A 41 -5.66 -5.11 -21.96
N TYR A 42 -6.16 -3.98 -22.43
CA TYR A 42 -7.43 -3.87 -23.14
C TYR A 42 -7.22 -3.36 -24.56
N ARG A 43 -8.10 -3.78 -25.47
CA ARG A 43 -8.35 -3.08 -26.71
C ARG A 43 -9.47 -2.09 -26.43
N GLY A 44 -9.11 -0.79 -26.39
CA GLY A 44 -10.04 0.29 -26.11
C GLY A 44 -10.30 1.14 -27.33
N ARG A 45 -11.36 1.96 -27.26
CA ARG A 45 -11.71 2.95 -28.27
C ARG A 45 -11.58 4.35 -27.72
N VAL A 46 -10.84 5.21 -28.39
CA VAL A 46 -10.74 6.63 -28.03
C VAL A 46 -12.10 7.28 -28.24
N THR A 47 -12.73 7.72 -27.16
CA THR A 47 -14.05 8.37 -27.20
C THR A 47 -13.94 9.87 -27.40
N ARG A 48 -12.92 10.49 -26.80
CA ARG A 48 -12.72 11.93 -26.85
C ARG A 48 -11.25 12.29 -26.65
N VAL A 49 -10.75 13.24 -27.44
CA VAL A 49 -9.43 13.85 -27.27
C VAL A 49 -9.63 15.26 -26.71
N LEU A 50 -8.81 15.65 -25.73
CA LEU A 50 -8.85 16.92 -25.01
C LEU A 50 -7.50 17.65 -25.17
N PRO A 51 -7.33 18.46 -26.24
CA PRO A 51 -6.06 19.14 -26.51
C PRO A 51 -5.63 20.06 -25.36
N GLY A 52 -6.55 20.79 -24.74
CA GLY A 52 -6.24 21.71 -23.63
C GLY A 52 -5.70 21.03 -22.36
N MET A 53 -5.97 19.71 -22.19
CA MET A 53 -5.47 18.91 -21.08
C MET A 53 -4.37 17.93 -21.50
N GLN A 54 -4.01 17.92 -22.78
CA GLN A 54 -3.08 16.95 -23.36
C GLN A 54 -3.40 15.50 -22.94
N ALA A 55 -4.67 15.11 -23.10
CA ALA A 55 -5.19 13.82 -22.65
C ALA A 55 -6.33 13.31 -23.55
N ALA A 56 -6.62 12.00 -23.47
CA ALA A 56 -7.73 11.38 -24.14
C ALA A 56 -8.53 10.49 -23.18
N PHE A 57 -9.83 10.36 -23.43
CA PHE A 57 -10.68 9.34 -22.82
C PHE A 57 -10.75 8.12 -23.73
N VAL A 58 -10.55 6.95 -23.13
CA VAL A 58 -10.58 5.65 -23.82
C VAL A 58 -11.62 4.75 -23.16
N ASP A 59 -12.57 4.28 -23.94
CA ASP A 59 -13.50 3.25 -23.50
C ASP A 59 -12.78 1.89 -23.54
N ILE A 60 -12.67 1.24 -22.38
CA ILE A 60 -12.03 -0.08 -22.22
C ILE A 60 -13.04 -1.15 -21.74
N GLY A 61 -14.34 -0.82 -21.72
CA GLY A 61 -15.41 -1.72 -21.27
C GLY A 61 -15.62 -1.77 -19.77
N LEU A 62 -15.08 -0.80 -19.03
CA LEU A 62 -15.40 -0.58 -17.61
C LEU A 62 -16.52 0.46 -17.47
N ASP A 63 -17.12 0.56 -16.28
CA ASP A 63 -18.21 1.51 -15.99
C ASP A 63 -17.88 2.96 -16.36
N ARG A 64 -16.60 3.32 -16.40
CA ARG A 64 -16.12 4.66 -16.73
C ARG A 64 -14.98 4.59 -17.74
N ALA A 65 -14.97 5.54 -18.66
CA ALA A 65 -13.87 5.69 -19.60
C ALA A 65 -12.53 5.91 -18.87
N ALA A 66 -11.49 5.24 -19.37
CA ALA A 66 -10.14 5.38 -18.87
C ALA A 66 -9.48 6.67 -19.36
N PHE A 67 -8.51 7.16 -18.60
CA PHE A 67 -7.80 8.40 -18.88
C PHE A 67 -6.37 8.11 -19.37
N LEU A 68 -6.02 8.66 -20.55
CA LEU A 68 -4.74 8.47 -21.22
C LEU A 68 -4.08 9.85 -21.42
N TYR A 69 -2.98 10.12 -20.72
CA TYR A 69 -2.19 11.34 -20.89
C TYR A 69 -1.25 11.25 -22.09
N VAL A 70 -0.87 12.39 -22.67
CA VAL A 70 0.08 12.48 -23.78
C VAL A 70 1.42 11.82 -23.47
N ASP A 71 1.89 11.93 -22.22
CA ASP A 71 3.14 11.31 -21.76
C ASP A 71 3.07 9.77 -21.69
N GLU A 72 1.88 9.21 -21.71
CA GLU A 72 1.62 7.78 -21.69
C GLU A 72 1.29 7.22 -23.08
N VAL A 73 1.39 8.05 -24.12
CA VAL A 73 1.18 7.63 -25.52
C VAL A 73 2.52 7.38 -26.18
N THR A 74 2.68 6.23 -26.84
CA THR A 74 3.88 5.89 -27.60
C THR A 74 3.96 6.73 -28.88
N VAL A 75 5.12 7.31 -29.14
CA VAL A 75 5.40 8.04 -30.39
C VAL A 75 6.17 7.13 -31.34
N PRO A 76 5.73 6.93 -32.57
CA PRO A 76 6.46 6.14 -33.56
C PRO A 76 7.86 6.71 -33.80
N GLY A 77 8.92 5.90 -33.62
CA GLY A 77 10.31 6.33 -33.84
C GLY A 77 11.02 6.91 -32.62
N GLU A 78 10.35 7.04 -31.48
CA GLU A 78 11.01 7.40 -30.23
C GLU A 78 11.88 6.23 -29.72
N GLU A 79 13.21 6.34 -29.87
CA GLU A 79 14.15 5.54 -29.08
C GLU A 79 14.18 6.14 -27.66
N GLY A 80 13.08 5.87 -26.91
CA GLY A 80 12.79 6.63 -25.70
C GLY A 80 13.75 6.37 -24.56
N GLU A 81 14.53 7.38 -24.17
CA GLU A 81 14.93 7.57 -22.78
C GLU A 81 13.72 8.08 -22.01
N LEU A 82 12.97 7.19 -21.39
CA LEU A 82 12.13 7.57 -20.27
C LEU A 82 13.07 7.84 -19.09
N ASP A 83 13.11 9.09 -18.58
CA ASP A 83 13.88 9.47 -17.37
C ASP A 83 13.40 8.76 -16.10
N ALA A 84 12.21 8.19 -16.13
CA ALA A 84 11.77 7.13 -15.21
C ALA A 84 11.90 5.81 -15.96
N GLU A 85 12.94 5.00 -15.65
CA GLU A 85 12.81 3.57 -15.90
C GLU A 85 11.46 3.17 -15.28
N PRO A 86 10.51 2.58 -16.05
CA PRO A 86 9.40 1.91 -15.39
C PRO A 86 10.08 0.99 -14.40
N ASP A 87 9.82 1.17 -13.09
CA ASP A 87 10.39 0.29 -12.09
C ASP A 87 10.15 -1.10 -12.61
N ALA A 88 11.20 -1.86 -12.91
CA ALA A 88 11.10 -3.20 -13.49
C ALA A 88 10.35 -4.16 -12.54
N GLU A 89 10.06 -3.67 -11.34
CA GLU A 89 9.18 -4.25 -10.33
C GLU A 89 7.79 -3.60 -10.30
N ALA A 90 7.53 -2.58 -11.12
CA ALA A 90 6.21 -1.93 -11.25
C ALA A 90 5.21 -2.70 -12.14
N GLY A 91 5.20 -4.01 -12.00
CA GLY A 91 3.95 -4.74 -12.04
C GLY A 91 3.16 -4.55 -10.73
N LEU A 92 3.73 -3.81 -9.77
CA LEU A 92 3.12 -3.38 -8.50
C LEU A 92 2.91 -1.87 -8.58
N VAL A 93 1.72 -1.52 -8.86
CA VAL A 93 1.14 -0.21 -9.06
C VAL A 93 1.37 0.71 -7.88
N ASP A 94 1.74 1.98 -8.19
CA ASP A 94 1.55 3.09 -7.27
C ASP A 94 0.05 3.29 -7.02
N LEU A 95 -0.48 2.62 -6.02
CA LEU A 95 -1.72 3.01 -5.38
C LEU A 95 -1.32 4.01 -4.28
N ASP A 96 -1.33 5.29 -4.61
CA ASP A 96 -1.44 6.35 -3.61
C ASP A 96 -2.93 6.69 -3.45
N PRO A 97 -3.64 6.15 -2.43
CA PRO A 97 -5.03 6.52 -2.15
C PRO A 97 -5.15 7.80 -1.31
N GLY A 98 -4.07 8.53 -1.09
CA GLY A 98 -4.01 9.64 -0.13
C GLY A 98 -3.31 10.91 -0.58
N ALA A 99 -2.97 11.09 -1.86
CA ALA A 99 -2.69 12.43 -2.35
C ALA A 99 -4.01 13.18 -2.48
N THR A 100 -4.51 13.74 -1.39
CA THR A 100 -5.36 14.91 -1.45
C THR A 100 -4.52 16.01 -2.10
N GLU A 101 -4.72 16.22 -3.40
CA GLU A 101 -4.37 17.49 -4.00
C GLU A 101 -5.10 18.55 -3.16
N ALA A 102 -4.34 19.39 -2.47
CA ALA A 102 -4.86 20.61 -1.90
C ALA A 102 -5.58 21.33 -3.03
N GLU A 103 -6.89 21.57 -2.85
CA GLU A 103 -7.67 22.38 -3.75
C GLU A 103 -6.96 23.72 -3.89
N SER A 104 -6.45 24.00 -5.09
CA SER A 104 -6.07 25.34 -5.49
C SER A 104 -7.35 26.17 -5.53
N GLY A 105 -7.59 26.92 -4.47
CA GLY A 105 -8.58 27.98 -4.45
C GLY A 105 -8.21 29.05 -5.49
N PRO A 106 -9.19 29.88 -5.92
CA PRO A 106 -9.00 30.82 -7.02
C PRO A 106 -7.99 31.90 -6.65
N GLU A 107 -7.08 32.16 -7.59
CA GLU A 107 -6.14 33.28 -7.54
C GLU A 107 -6.89 34.59 -7.40
N THR A 108 -6.66 35.29 -6.31
CA THR A 108 -6.95 36.72 -6.19
C THR A 108 -5.65 37.50 -6.33
N GLU A 109 -5.58 38.28 -7.38
CA GLU A 109 -4.55 39.29 -7.61
C GLU A 109 -4.50 40.31 -6.46
N GLY A 110 -3.28 40.74 -6.11
CA GLY A 110 -3.04 42.10 -5.64
C GLY A 110 -2.44 42.25 -4.25
N ALA A 111 -1.22 42.71 -4.27
CA ALA A 111 -0.62 43.82 -3.52
C ALA A 111 0.78 43.53 -2.98
N GLU A 112 1.70 44.21 -3.59
CA GLU A 112 3.06 44.49 -3.11
C GLU A 112 3.00 45.16 -1.73
N GLN A 113 3.93 44.76 -0.83
CA GLN A 113 4.54 45.72 0.12
C GLN A 113 5.89 45.17 0.62
N ASP A 114 6.92 45.97 0.32
CA ASP A 114 8.27 45.93 0.85
C ASP A 114 8.28 45.97 2.39
N LEU A 115 9.28 45.32 2.99
CA LEU A 115 10.03 45.89 4.13
C LEU A 115 11.35 45.16 4.35
N ASP A 116 12.41 45.96 4.26
CA ASP A 116 13.80 45.73 4.62
C ASP A 116 14.03 45.07 5.98
N SER A 117 15.05 44.22 6.05
CA SER A 117 16.10 44.28 7.09
C SER A 117 17.27 43.34 6.80
N ASP A 118 18.40 43.87 6.99
CA ASP A 118 19.78 43.65 6.56
C ASP A 118 20.52 42.49 7.26
N PRO A 119 21.67 42.03 6.73
CA PRO A 119 22.29 40.73 6.96
C PRO A 119 23.51 40.80 7.89
N SER A 120 23.77 39.69 8.58
CA SER A 120 25.15 39.33 8.93
C SER A 120 25.30 37.93 9.52
N ALA A 121 25.96 37.04 8.80
CA ALA A 121 27.08 36.22 9.29
C ALA A 121 27.51 35.21 8.19
N ALA A 122 28.77 35.37 7.83
CA ALA A 122 29.46 34.72 6.76
C ALA A 122 29.67 33.23 6.92
N GLY A 123 29.44 32.50 5.84
CA GLY A 123 29.99 31.18 5.55
C GLY A 123 30.14 31.08 4.03
N ALA A 124 31.39 30.97 3.55
CA ALA A 124 31.74 31.02 2.14
C ALA A 124 31.04 29.93 1.32
N PRO A 125 30.46 30.23 0.14
CA PRO A 125 29.94 29.23 -0.77
C PRO A 125 31.09 28.63 -1.60
N SER A 126 31.15 27.29 -1.62
CA SER A 126 31.90 26.53 -2.63
C SER A 126 31.27 26.78 -4.00
N GLU A 127 32.11 27.14 -4.97
CA GLU A 127 31.69 27.41 -6.35
C GLU A 127 30.92 26.26 -6.97
N PRO A 128 29.79 26.50 -7.64
CA PRO A 128 29.10 25.47 -8.41
C PRO A 128 29.93 25.15 -9.65
N GLY A 129 30.28 23.87 -9.80
CA GLY A 129 30.89 23.36 -11.03
C GLY A 129 30.02 23.65 -12.25
N PRO A 130 30.59 23.65 -13.46
CA PRO A 130 29.88 24.02 -14.68
C PRO A 130 28.63 23.16 -14.86
N PRO A 131 27.49 23.76 -15.28
CA PRO A 131 26.25 23.01 -15.48
C PRO A 131 26.44 21.93 -16.55
N VAL A 132 26.21 20.68 -16.18
CA VAL A 132 26.15 19.59 -17.13
C VAL A 132 24.99 19.93 -18.10
N PRO A 133 25.22 19.97 -19.43
CA PRO A 133 24.18 20.33 -20.38
C PRO A 133 23.00 19.34 -20.24
N SER A 134 21.87 19.82 -19.75
CA SER A 134 20.62 19.09 -19.80
C SER A 134 20.31 18.89 -21.29
N ARG A 135 20.35 17.64 -21.76
CA ARG A 135 19.85 17.27 -23.08
C ARG A 135 18.37 17.63 -23.10
N THR A 136 18.03 18.75 -23.72
CA THR A 136 16.65 19.14 -23.97
C THR A 136 16.01 18.06 -24.85
N ARG A 137 15.05 17.35 -24.28
CA ARG A 137 14.18 16.44 -25.04
C ARG A 137 13.50 17.23 -26.15
N PRO A 138 13.42 16.71 -27.38
CA PRO A 138 12.59 17.33 -28.41
C PRO A 138 11.16 17.44 -27.87
N PRO A 139 10.45 18.55 -28.14
CA PRO A 139 9.08 18.73 -27.69
C PRO A 139 8.21 17.59 -28.24
N ARG A 140 7.42 16.97 -27.38
CA ARG A 140 6.49 15.90 -27.75
C ARG A 140 5.41 16.44 -28.67
N PRO A 141 4.97 15.63 -29.67
CA PRO A 141 3.79 15.99 -30.46
C PRO A 141 2.56 16.15 -29.56
N PRO A 142 1.69 17.11 -29.83
CA PRO A 142 0.44 17.27 -29.07
C PRO A 142 -0.48 16.06 -29.25
N ILE A 143 -1.35 15.81 -28.27
CA ILE A 143 -2.19 14.59 -28.20
C ILE A 143 -3.07 14.40 -29.43
N GLU A 144 -3.53 15.48 -30.06
CA GLU A 144 -4.36 15.48 -31.26
C GLU A 144 -3.63 15.01 -32.53
N GLU A 145 -2.31 15.04 -32.55
CA GLU A 145 -1.49 14.45 -33.61
C GLU A 145 -1.26 12.96 -33.40
N LEU A 146 -1.34 12.49 -32.16
CA LEU A 146 -1.08 11.10 -31.77
C LEU A 146 -2.33 10.24 -31.77
N LEU A 147 -3.49 10.80 -31.40
CA LEU A 147 -4.74 10.06 -31.23
C LEU A 147 -5.92 10.80 -31.85
N GLN A 148 -6.85 10.02 -32.42
CA GLN A 148 -8.10 10.52 -32.98
C GLN A 148 -9.31 9.85 -32.32
N ALA A 149 -10.42 10.60 -32.19
CA ALA A 149 -11.67 10.04 -31.68
C ALA A 149 -12.17 8.91 -32.64
N GLY A 150 -12.61 7.80 -32.05
CA GLY A 150 -13.00 6.60 -32.79
C GLY A 150 -11.86 5.62 -33.08
N GLN A 151 -10.60 6.00 -32.84
CA GLN A 151 -9.43 5.13 -33.01
C GLN A 151 -9.41 4.01 -31.98
N ASP A 152 -9.10 2.78 -32.43
CA ASP A 152 -8.84 1.65 -31.55
C ASP A 152 -7.37 1.67 -31.09
N VAL A 153 -7.15 1.46 -29.79
CA VAL A 153 -5.81 1.48 -29.18
C VAL A 153 -5.67 0.31 -28.20
N LEU A 154 -4.46 -0.28 -28.14
CA LEU A 154 -4.09 -1.20 -27.07
C LEU A 154 -3.55 -0.40 -25.91
N VAL A 155 -4.15 -0.57 -24.73
CA VAL A 155 -3.78 0.15 -23.52
C VAL A 155 -3.66 -0.80 -22.34
N GLN A 156 -2.72 -0.50 -21.44
CA GLN A 156 -2.53 -1.20 -20.17
C GLN A 156 -2.94 -0.30 -19.02
N VAL A 157 -3.68 -0.86 -18.05
CA VAL A 157 -4.11 -0.12 -16.87
C VAL A 157 -2.94 0.09 -15.92
N ARG A 158 -2.63 1.34 -15.61
CA ARG A 158 -1.59 1.74 -14.64
C ARG A 158 -2.15 2.01 -13.25
N LYS A 159 -3.33 2.64 -13.17
CA LYS A 159 -4.02 2.89 -11.89
C LYS A 159 -5.48 2.45 -12.03
N ALA A 160 -5.98 1.77 -11.00
CA ALA A 160 -7.38 1.37 -10.95
C ALA A 160 -8.31 2.59 -10.89
N PRO A 161 -9.59 2.45 -11.29
CA PRO A 161 -10.60 3.48 -11.04
C PRO A 161 -10.69 3.79 -9.54
N PHE A 162 -10.84 5.06 -9.18
CA PHE A 162 -10.97 5.47 -7.80
C PHE A 162 -12.04 6.56 -7.64
N ALA A 163 -12.96 6.38 -6.71
CA ALA A 163 -14.08 7.29 -6.44
C ALA A 163 -14.83 7.70 -7.74
N THR A 164 -14.70 8.96 -8.14
CA THR A 164 -15.32 9.50 -9.36
C THR A 164 -14.44 9.42 -10.60
N LYS A 165 -13.14 9.05 -10.46
CA LYS A 165 -12.16 9.04 -11.55
C LYS A 165 -12.09 7.67 -12.23
N GLY A 166 -12.03 7.63 -13.57
CA GLY A 166 -11.79 6.43 -14.36
C GLY A 166 -10.35 5.90 -14.20
N ALA A 167 -10.11 4.69 -14.71
CA ALA A 167 -8.78 4.09 -14.71
C ALA A 167 -7.77 4.97 -15.47
N ARG A 168 -6.50 4.99 -15.01
CA ARG A 168 -5.40 5.59 -15.77
C ARG A 168 -4.73 4.52 -16.60
N VAL A 169 -4.54 4.79 -17.89
CA VAL A 169 -3.98 3.82 -18.85
C VAL A 169 -2.77 4.38 -19.59
N THR A 170 -1.98 3.47 -20.18
CA THR A 170 -0.80 3.78 -20.99
C THR A 170 -0.75 2.92 -22.24
N THR A 171 -0.16 3.40 -23.31
CA THR A 171 0.20 2.60 -24.49
C THR A 171 1.61 2.01 -24.40
N TYR A 172 2.40 2.37 -23.37
CA TYR A 172 3.67 1.71 -23.06
C TYR A 172 3.40 0.38 -22.37
N LEU A 173 3.15 -0.65 -23.19
CA LEU A 173 2.83 -1.98 -22.69
C LEU A 173 4.06 -2.64 -22.06
N THR A 174 3.86 -3.32 -20.95
CA THR A 174 4.89 -4.07 -20.26
C THR A 174 4.39 -5.47 -19.93
N LEU A 175 5.20 -6.48 -20.26
CA LEU A 175 4.90 -7.89 -19.99
C LEU A 175 5.96 -8.44 -19.03
N PRO A 176 5.63 -8.58 -17.72
CA PRO A 176 6.57 -9.06 -16.73
C PRO A 176 6.71 -10.58 -16.79
N GLY A 177 7.92 -11.05 -17.14
CA GLY A 177 8.40 -12.39 -16.89
C GLY A 177 8.90 -12.56 -15.46
N ARG A 178 9.58 -13.68 -15.20
CA ARG A 178 10.23 -13.93 -13.91
C ARG A 178 11.52 -13.12 -13.76
N PHE A 179 12.37 -13.14 -14.77
CA PHE A 179 13.70 -12.55 -14.78
C PHE A 179 13.77 -11.27 -15.62
N VAL A 180 12.89 -11.14 -16.62
CA VAL A 180 12.87 -9.99 -17.51
C VAL A 180 11.49 -9.35 -17.58
N VAL A 181 11.46 -8.05 -17.90
CA VAL A 181 10.24 -7.35 -18.33
C VAL A 181 10.42 -7.04 -19.82
N TYR A 182 9.46 -7.44 -20.63
CA TYR A 182 9.42 -7.13 -22.05
C TYR A 182 8.58 -5.89 -22.32
N MET A 183 9.11 -5.01 -23.15
CA MET A 183 8.46 -3.77 -23.57
C MET A 183 8.35 -3.76 -25.11
N PRO A 184 7.24 -4.20 -25.68
CA PRO A 184 7.11 -4.33 -27.12
C PRO A 184 7.22 -3.00 -27.88
N THR A 185 6.80 -1.92 -27.26
CA THR A 185 6.75 -0.57 -27.85
C THR A 185 8.04 0.24 -27.67
N LEU A 186 8.99 -0.22 -26.87
CA LEU A 186 10.24 0.49 -26.58
C LEU A 186 11.45 -0.39 -26.92
N ARG A 187 12.42 0.13 -27.66
CA ARG A 187 13.62 -0.63 -28.08
C ARG A 187 14.79 -0.51 -27.11
N ARG A 188 14.54 -0.50 -25.81
CA ARG A 188 15.56 -0.28 -24.78
C ARG A 188 15.99 -1.57 -24.09
N LEU A 189 17.31 -1.69 -23.78
CA LEU A 189 17.84 -2.73 -22.89
C LEU A 189 18.26 -2.09 -21.56
N GLY A 190 17.71 -2.60 -20.47
CA GLY A 190 17.95 -2.10 -19.10
C GLY A 190 18.32 -3.21 -18.13
N VAL A 191 18.88 -2.82 -16.98
CA VAL A 191 19.11 -3.70 -15.84
C VAL A 191 18.63 -2.97 -14.59
N SER A 192 17.89 -3.64 -13.73
CA SER A 192 17.36 -3.09 -12.48
C SER A 192 18.43 -2.28 -11.73
N ARG A 193 18.04 -1.11 -11.19
CA ARG A 193 18.93 -0.24 -10.41
C ARG A 193 19.34 -0.87 -9.08
N LYS A 194 18.60 -1.87 -8.59
CA LYS A 194 18.93 -2.61 -7.36
C LYS A 194 20.15 -3.50 -7.52
N ILE A 195 20.50 -3.92 -8.75
CA ILE A 195 21.73 -4.64 -9.05
C ILE A 195 22.86 -3.62 -9.13
N THR A 196 23.67 -3.50 -8.07
CA THR A 196 24.70 -2.48 -7.93
C THR A 196 26.06 -2.90 -8.49
N GLN A 197 26.31 -4.22 -8.60
CA GLN A 197 27.59 -4.75 -9.11
C GLN A 197 27.71 -4.50 -10.62
N GLU A 198 28.65 -3.65 -11.02
CA GLU A 198 28.85 -3.27 -12.42
C GLU A 198 29.23 -4.46 -13.33
N THR A 199 29.98 -5.42 -12.81
CA THR A 199 30.31 -6.65 -13.53
C THR A 199 29.06 -7.47 -13.89
N GLU A 200 28.15 -7.61 -12.94
CA GLU A 200 26.88 -8.32 -13.13
C GLU A 200 25.95 -7.53 -14.07
N ARG A 201 25.89 -6.22 -13.94
CA ARG A 201 25.13 -5.36 -14.87
C ARG A 201 25.59 -5.53 -16.31
N ARG A 202 26.91 -5.59 -16.55
CA ARG A 202 27.48 -5.82 -17.90
C ARG A 202 27.14 -7.19 -18.41
N ARG A 203 27.31 -8.23 -17.58
CA ARG A 203 26.94 -9.61 -17.92
C ARG A 203 25.47 -9.73 -18.34
N LEU A 204 24.56 -9.14 -17.57
CA LEU A 204 23.13 -9.18 -17.85
C LEU A 204 22.78 -8.42 -19.13
N LYS A 205 23.36 -7.22 -19.35
CA LYS A 205 23.19 -6.46 -20.60
C LYS A 205 23.66 -7.25 -21.82
N GLU A 206 24.80 -7.94 -21.72
CA GLU A 206 25.33 -8.80 -22.78
C GLU A 206 24.39 -9.96 -23.11
N ILE A 207 23.83 -10.63 -22.09
CA ILE A 207 22.84 -11.69 -22.28
C ILE A 207 21.61 -11.17 -23.00
N LEU A 208 21.03 -10.06 -22.54
CA LEU A 208 19.86 -9.46 -23.17
C LEU A 208 20.15 -9.07 -24.63
N PHE A 209 21.30 -8.44 -24.88
CA PHE A 209 21.70 -8.04 -26.23
C PHE A 209 21.86 -9.23 -27.17
N THR A 210 22.51 -10.31 -26.71
CA THR A 210 22.76 -11.50 -27.51
C THR A 210 21.48 -12.26 -27.89
N HIS A 211 20.45 -12.23 -27.00
CA HIS A 211 19.21 -12.98 -27.22
C HIS A 211 18.07 -12.11 -27.77
N ARG A 212 18.29 -10.79 -27.94
CA ARG A 212 17.33 -9.89 -28.55
C ARG A 212 17.41 -9.93 -30.07
N ASN A 213 16.24 -9.99 -30.74
CA ASN A 213 16.17 -9.86 -32.19
C ASN A 213 16.25 -8.38 -32.61
N ALA A 214 16.81 -8.08 -33.79
CA ALA A 214 17.11 -6.71 -34.23
C ALA A 214 15.87 -5.78 -34.36
N GLN A 215 14.69 -6.34 -34.62
CA GLN A 215 13.43 -5.59 -34.78
C GLN A 215 12.49 -5.72 -33.59
N GLU A 216 12.95 -6.33 -32.51
CA GLU A 216 12.16 -6.60 -31.31
C GLU A 216 12.13 -5.41 -30.36
N GLY A 217 11.12 -5.35 -29.48
CA GLY A 217 11.02 -4.40 -28.37
C GLY A 217 12.20 -4.47 -27.39
N GLY A 218 12.09 -3.80 -26.27
CA GLY A 218 13.11 -3.75 -25.24
C GLY A 218 12.93 -4.78 -24.13
N PHE A 219 14.01 -5.02 -23.39
CA PHE A 219 14.00 -5.88 -22.21
C PHE A 219 14.68 -5.18 -21.04
N ILE A 220 14.12 -5.36 -19.85
CA ILE A 220 14.74 -4.95 -18.58
C ILE A 220 14.97 -6.19 -17.74
N ALA A 221 16.23 -6.43 -17.33
CA ALA A 221 16.56 -7.46 -16.37
C ALA A 221 16.09 -7.06 -14.96
N ARG A 222 15.28 -7.91 -14.32
CA ARG A 222 14.79 -7.73 -12.94
C ARG A 222 15.87 -8.09 -11.92
N THR A 223 15.68 -7.71 -10.67
CA THR A 223 16.59 -8.06 -9.56
C THR A 223 16.73 -9.58 -9.39
N SER A 224 15.65 -10.33 -9.64
CA SER A 224 15.64 -11.80 -9.56
C SER A 224 16.55 -12.51 -10.56
N CYS A 225 17.13 -11.81 -11.54
CA CYS A 225 18.07 -12.39 -12.50
C CYS A 225 19.53 -12.36 -12.05
N GLU A 226 19.83 -11.69 -10.92
CA GLU A 226 21.19 -11.64 -10.36
C GLU A 226 21.72 -13.05 -10.07
N GLY A 227 22.91 -13.38 -10.56
CA GLY A 227 23.52 -14.70 -10.43
C GLY A 227 22.87 -15.83 -11.25
N GLN A 228 21.78 -15.59 -11.96
CA GLN A 228 21.08 -16.62 -12.72
C GLN A 228 21.81 -17.03 -13.99
N ALA A 229 21.63 -18.29 -14.39
CA ALA A 229 22.23 -18.84 -15.60
C ALA A 229 21.66 -18.17 -16.86
N ARG A 230 22.51 -17.99 -17.89
CA ARG A 230 22.14 -17.43 -19.20
C ARG A 230 20.90 -18.11 -19.81
N GLN A 231 20.83 -19.44 -19.70
CA GLN A 231 19.72 -20.24 -20.24
C GLN A 231 18.36 -19.94 -19.56
N ALA A 232 18.37 -19.59 -18.26
CA ALA A 232 17.16 -19.23 -17.54
C ALA A 232 16.59 -17.91 -18.06
N LEU A 233 17.45 -16.90 -18.28
CA LEU A 233 17.05 -15.63 -18.86
C LEU A 233 16.53 -15.81 -20.30
N ALA A 234 17.23 -16.61 -21.12
CA ALA A 234 16.83 -16.87 -22.49
C ALA A 234 15.45 -17.53 -22.59
N ARG A 235 15.15 -18.50 -21.71
CA ARG A 235 13.82 -19.12 -21.62
C ARG A 235 12.73 -18.13 -21.21
N ASP A 236 13.02 -17.24 -20.28
CA ASP A 236 12.06 -16.23 -19.84
C ASP A 236 11.80 -15.18 -20.93
N MET A 237 12.85 -14.78 -21.69
CA MET A 237 12.70 -13.92 -22.87
C MET A 237 11.79 -14.56 -23.93
N GLU A 238 11.97 -15.86 -24.20
CA GLU A 238 11.13 -16.58 -25.16
C GLU A 238 9.66 -16.68 -24.70
N PHE A 239 9.47 -16.91 -23.41
CA PHE A 239 8.14 -16.92 -22.82
C PHE A 239 7.39 -15.59 -23.01
N VAL A 240 8.01 -14.45 -22.68
CA VAL A 240 7.34 -13.15 -22.81
C VAL A 240 7.13 -12.75 -24.27
N ARG A 241 7.93 -13.27 -25.22
CA ARG A 241 7.67 -13.17 -26.67
C ARG A 241 6.40 -13.90 -27.08
N THR A 242 6.28 -15.15 -26.64
CA THR A 242 5.09 -15.97 -26.92
C THR A 242 3.85 -15.28 -26.36
N LEU A 243 3.93 -14.77 -25.14
CA LEU A 243 2.83 -14.01 -24.51
C LEU A 243 2.50 -12.75 -25.32
N TRP A 244 3.50 -12.03 -25.84
CA TRP A 244 3.28 -10.87 -26.69
C TRP A 244 2.57 -11.24 -27.99
N SER A 245 2.97 -12.33 -28.65
CA SER A 245 2.31 -12.80 -29.87
C SER A 245 0.82 -13.11 -29.63
N GLU A 246 0.48 -13.72 -28.49
CA GLU A 246 -0.91 -13.94 -28.10
C GLU A 246 -1.67 -12.61 -27.88
N VAL A 247 -1.03 -11.62 -27.25
CA VAL A 247 -1.61 -10.28 -27.05
C VAL A 247 -1.85 -9.58 -28.37
N GLU A 248 -0.90 -9.63 -29.31
CA GLU A 248 -1.07 -9.04 -30.64
C GLU A 248 -2.22 -9.67 -31.43
N GLU A 249 -2.31 -11.00 -31.42
CA GLU A 249 -3.36 -11.72 -32.12
C GLU A 249 -4.75 -11.35 -31.59
N ARG A 250 -4.92 -11.42 -30.27
CA ARG A 250 -6.18 -11.04 -29.60
C ARG A 250 -6.47 -9.54 -29.75
N GLY A 251 -5.42 -8.70 -29.71
CA GLY A 251 -5.55 -7.27 -29.93
C GLY A 251 -6.01 -6.88 -31.33
N ARG A 252 -5.69 -7.70 -32.36
CA ARG A 252 -6.15 -7.48 -33.72
C ARG A 252 -7.57 -7.97 -33.96
N SER A 253 -7.92 -9.16 -33.44
CA SER A 253 -9.16 -9.87 -33.72
C SER A 253 -10.26 -9.71 -32.65
N GLY A 254 -9.91 -9.25 -31.45
CA GLY A 254 -10.84 -9.17 -30.32
C GLY A 254 -11.88 -8.05 -30.41
N PRO A 255 -12.90 -8.09 -29.55
CA PRO A 255 -13.92 -7.04 -29.48
C PRO A 255 -13.35 -5.69 -29.06
N VAL A 256 -14.05 -4.59 -29.37
CA VAL A 256 -13.72 -3.23 -28.96
C VAL A 256 -14.96 -2.57 -28.37
N PRO A 257 -14.95 -2.19 -27.08
CA PRO A 257 -13.90 -2.45 -26.09
C PRO A 257 -13.82 -3.92 -25.67
N GLY A 258 -12.64 -4.39 -25.23
CA GLY A 258 -12.47 -5.76 -24.76
C GLY A 258 -11.16 -6.04 -24.04
N LEU A 259 -11.20 -6.99 -23.09
CA LEU A 259 -10.01 -7.48 -22.38
C LEU A 259 -9.18 -8.37 -23.31
N VAL A 260 -7.91 -8.02 -23.51
CA VAL A 260 -6.95 -8.78 -24.32
C VAL A 260 -6.12 -9.72 -23.44
N LEU A 261 -5.58 -9.20 -22.34
CA LEU A 261 -4.81 -9.96 -21.37
C LEU A 261 -5.15 -9.51 -19.97
N ALA A 262 -5.59 -10.44 -19.11
CA ALA A 262 -5.68 -10.20 -17.66
C ALA A 262 -4.28 -10.31 -17.04
N ASP A 263 -3.97 -9.44 -16.06
CA ASP A 263 -2.78 -9.61 -15.25
C ASP A 263 -2.87 -10.88 -14.38
N LEU A 264 -1.73 -11.33 -13.91
CA LEU A 264 -1.65 -12.54 -13.08
C LEU A 264 -2.43 -12.33 -11.77
N ASP A 265 -3.26 -13.31 -11.42
CA ASP A 265 -3.85 -13.39 -10.08
C ASP A 265 -2.76 -13.58 -9.00
N LEU A 266 -3.14 -13.43 -7.74
CA LEU A 266 -2.22 -13.55 -6.61
C LEU A 266 -1.45 -14.87 -6.62
N LEU A 267 -2.11 -15.98 -6.97
CA LEU A 267 -1.52 -17.31 -7.09
C LEU A 267 -0.31 -17.33 -8.05
N LEU A 268 -0.56 -16.93 -9.30
CA LEU A 268 0.45 -16.97 -10.35
C LEU A 268 1.52 -15.88 -10.18
N ARG A 269 1.14 -14.73 -9.63
CA ARG A 269 2.07 -13.65 -9.27
C ARG A 269 3.03 -14.10 -8.18
N THR A 270 2.55 -14.75 -7.12
CA THR A 270 3.39 -15.33 -6.06
C THR A 270 4.33 -16.40 -6.62
N CYS A 271 3.82 -17.27 -7.49
CA CYS A 271 4.65 -18.27 -8.17
C CYS A 271 5.77 -17.62 -9.00
N ARG A 272 5.48 -16.55 -9.73
CA ARG A 272 6.47 -15.83 -10.53
C ARG A 272 7.53 -15.14 -9.68
N ASP A 273 7.14 -14.46 -8.59
CA ASP A 273 7.99 -13.52 -7.87
C ASP A 273 8.64 -14.13 -6.61
N ALA A 274 8.00 -15.11 -5.95
CA ALA A 274 8.45 -15.67 -4.69
C ALA A 274 8.97 -17.12 -4.80
N PHE A 275 8.40 -17.94 -5.72
CA PHE A 275 8.78 -19.34 -5.79
C PHE A 275 10.12 -19.53 -6.52
N SER A 276 11.19 -19.74 -5.76
CA SER A 276 12.58 -19.88 -6.23
C SER A 276 13.24 -21.14 -5.69
N GLU A 277 14.49 -21.36 -6.06
CA GLU A 277 15.31 -22.48 -5.55
C GLU A 277 15.50 -22.45 -4.02
N GLN A 278 15.33 -21.25 -3.42
CA GLN A 278 15.40 -21.05 -1.96
C GLN A 278 14.11 -21.48 -1.23
N VAL A 279 13.06 -21.82 -1.97
CA VAL A 279 11.80 -22.32 -1.42
C VAL A 279 11.79 -23.84 -1.48
N ASP A 280 11.67 -24.48 -0.34
CA ASP A 280 11.71 -25.94 -0.25
C ASP A 280 10.43 -26.59 -0.76
N ARG A 281 9.28 -25.98 -0.47
CA ARG A 281 7.99 -26.46 -0.97
C ARG A 281 6.97 -25.34 -1.14
N LEU A 282 6.06 -25.54 -2.10
CA LEU A 282 4.86 -24.76 -2.28
C LEU A 282 3.67 -25.70 -2.08
N VAL A 283 2.78 -25.36 -1.16
CA VAL A 283 1.61 -26.17 -0.82
C VAL A 283 0.34 -25.36 -1.12
N ALA A 284 -0.58 -25.95 -1.88
CA ALA A 284 -1.89 -25.36 -2.13
C ALA A 284 -2.99 -26.36 -1.71
N ASP A 285 -4.16 -25.86 -1.30
CA ASP A 285 -5.30 -26.68 -0.85
C ASP A 285 -6.33 -26.94 -1.96
N ASP A 286 -6.21 -26.30 -3.12
CA ASP A 286 -7.08 -26.50 -4.28
C ASP A 286 -6.35 -27.29 -5.39
N PRO A 287 -6.92 -28.40 -5.89
CA PRO A 287 -6.31 -29.23 -6.93
C PRO A 287 -6.11 -28.48 -8.27
N ASP A 288 -7.07 -27.62 -8.65
CA ASP A 288 -7.00 -26.87 -9.90
C ASP A 288 -5.88 -25.84 -9.84
N ASP A 289 -5.67 -25.22 -8.69
CA ASP A 289 -4.57 -24.30 -8.47
C ASP A 289 -3.20 -25.02 -8.52
N VAL A 290 -3.09 -26.22 -7.97
CA VAL A 290 -1.88 -27.05 -8.09
C VAL A 290 -1.57 -27.35 -9.55
N GLU A 291 -2.59 -27.68 -10.36
CA GLU A 291 -2.40 -27.94 -11.79
C GLU A 291 -1.97 -26.67 -12.56
N ARG A 292 -2.62 -25.54 -12.28
CA ARG A 292 -2.26 -24.22 -12.86
C ARG A 292 -0.81 -23.84 -12.52
N LEU A 293 -0.40 -24.02 -11.27
CA LEU A 293 0.96 -23.76 -10.79
C LEU A 293 1.97 -24.66 -11.49
N ARG A 294 1.71 -25.97 -11.55
CA ARG A 294 2.60 -26.93 -12.23
C ARG A 294 2.76 -26.62 -13.71
N LYS A 295 1.67 -26.35 -14.43
CA LYS A 295 1.72 -25.93 -15.85
C LYS A 295 2.57 -24.68 -16.03
N ARG A 296 2.47 -23.71 -15.14
CA ARG A 296 3.26 -22.49 -15.18
C ARG A 296 4.73 -22.76 -14.93
N VAL A 297 5.05 -23.49 -13.86
CA VAL A 297 6.43 -23.77 -13.44
C VAL A 297 7.17 -24.64 -14.45
N LEU A 298 6.51 -25.63 -15.06
CA LEU A 298 7.12 -26.48 -16.09
C LEU A 298 7.62 -25.68 -17.29
N ARG A 299 6.97 -24.55 -17.63
CA ARG A 299 7.42 -23.68 -18.74
C ARG A 299 8.67 -22.86 -18.43
N HIS A 300 8.88 -22.49 -17.15
CA HIS A 300 9.92 -21.54 -16.75
C HIS A 300 11.05 -22.17 -15.94
N SER A 301 10.72 -23.09 -15.03
CA SER A 301 11.64 -23.66 -14.05
C SER A 301 11.22 -25.10 -13.74
N PRO A 302 11.36 -26.03 -14.72
CA PRO A 302 10.86 -27.40 -14.59
C PRO A 302 11.39 -28.12 -13.36
N ASP A 303 12.59 -27.78 -12.91
CA ASP A 303 13.25 -28.37 -11.72
C ASP A 303 12.48 -28.09 -10.42
N LEU A 304 11.67 -27.04 -10.39
CA LEU A 304 10.85 -26.68 -9.22
C LEU A 304 9.46 -27.35 -9.20
N ALA A 305 9.05 -27.97 -10.29
CA ALA A 305 7.70 -28.55 -10.41
C ALA A 305 7.43 -29.64 -9.35
N ASN A 306 8.45 -30.40 -8.96
CA ASN A 306 8.35 -31.45 -7.95
C ASN A 306 8.19 -30.92 -6.52
N ARG A 307 8.40 -29.62 -6.29
CA ARG A 307 8.23 -28.96 -4.98
C ARG A 307 6.80 -28.43 -4.77
N ILE A 308 5.90 -28.63 -5.73
CA ILE A 308 4.50 -28.22 -5.64
C ILE A 308 3.66 -29.39 -5.15
N HIS A 309 3.00 -29.20 -4.00
CA HIS A 309 2.24 -30.21 -3.30
C HIS A 309 0.80 -29.80 -3.09
N LEU A 310 -0.10 -30.77 -3.13
CA LEU A 310 -1.50 -30.60 -2.73
C LEU A 310 -1.67 -30.91 -1.24
N HIS A 311 -2.30 -30.02 -0.50
CA HIS A 311 -2.74 -30.30 0.86
C HIS A 311 -3.93 -31.23 0.83
N GLN A 312 -3.82 -32.41 1.44
CA GLN A 312 -4.88 -33.44 1.45
C GLN A 312 -5.52 -33.64 2.84
N GLY A 313 -5.22 -32.74 3.79
CA GLY A 313 -5.76 -32.82 5.14
C GLY A 313 -7.21 -32.34 5.24
N THR A 314 -7.93 -32.81 6.27
CA THR A 314 -9.27 -32.30 6.63
C THR A 314 -9.20 -30.99 7.41
N ILE A 315 -8.05 -30.70 8.02
CA ILE A 315 -7.80 -29.44 8.73
C ILE A 315 -7.37 -28.41 7.70
N PRO A 316 -7.92 -27.17 7.72
CA PRO A 316 -7.51 -26.11 6.81
C PRO A 316 -5.99 -25.91 6.79
N LEU A 317 -5.42 -25.60 5.62
CA LEU A 317 -3.97 -25.53 5.39
C LEU A 317 -3.23 -24.65 6.40
N PHE A 318 -3.73 -23.45 6.69
CA PHE A 318 -3.08 -22.52 7.60
C PHE A 318 -3.16 -22.93 9.07
N GLU A 319 -4.23 -23.62 9.47
CA GLU A 319 -4.35 -24.24 10.78
C GLU A 319 -3.39 -25.43 10.93
N ALA A 320 -3.37 -26.32 9.93
CA ALA A 320 -2.48 -27.48 9.89
C ALA A 320 -0.99 -27.08 9.93
N SER A 321 -0.65 -25.93 9.34
CA SER A 321 0.70 -25.36 9.34
C SER A 321 1.01 -24.51 10.58
N GLY A 322 0.06 -24.33 11.51
CA GLY A 322 0.23 -23.58 12.76
C GLY A 322 0.38 -22.06 12.60
N ILE A 323 0.03 -21.51 11.41
CA ILE A 323 0.21 -20.08 11.11
C ILE A 323 -1.07 -19.25 11.26
N GLN A 324 -2.26 -19.87 11.36
CA GLN A 324 -3.51 -19.10 11.44
C GLN A 324 -3.50 -18.11 12.60
N GLY A 325 -3.05 -18.51 13.79
CA GLY A 325 -2.93 -17.59 14.93
C GLY A 325 -1.87 -16.49 14.76
N GLN A 326 -0.90 -16.66 13.83
CA GLN A 326 0.04 -15.58 13.50
C GLN A 326 -0.61 -14.58 12.54
N ILE A 327 -1.46 -15.05 11.61
CA ILE A 327 -2.24 -14.21 10.71
C ILE A 327 -3.26 -13.37 11.51
N ASP A 328 -3.97 -13.99 12.46
CA ASP A 328 -4.96 -13.30 13.29
C ASP A 328 -4.32 -12.13 14.07
N ARG A 329 -3.08 -12.31 14.55
CA ARG A 329 -2.33 -11.26 15.24
C ARG A 329 -1.90 -10.08 14.36
N ILE A 330 -1.94 -10.18 13.03
CA ILE A 330 -1.71 -9.05 12.12
C ILE A 330 -2.74 -7.93 12.37
N PHE A 331 -3.94 -8.29 12.79
CA PHE A 331 -5.05 -7.35 13.03
C PHE A 331 -5.04 -6.76 14.46
N GLU A 332 -4.21 -7.29 15.36
CA GLU A 332 -4.11 -6.77 16.72
C GLU A 332 -3.29 -5.47 16.73
N ARG A 333 -3.80 -4.46 17.47
CA ARG A 333 -3.10 -3.18 17.66
C ARG A 333 -1.77 -3.37 18.42
N THR A 334 -1.71 -4.35 19.34
CA THR A 334 -0.57 -4.58 20.24
C THR A 334 0.14 -5.88 19.90
N VAL A 335 1.45 -5.82 19.68
CA VAL A 335 2.33 -6.97 19.43
C VAL A 335 3.22 -7.21 20.65
N ARG A 336 3.15 -8.40 21.25
CA ARG A 336 3.96 -8.76 22.40
C ARG A 336 5.38 -9.14 22.01
N LEU A 337 6.36 -8.68 22.77
CA LEU A 337 7.76 -9.03 22.61
C LEU A 337 8.15 -10.18 23.57
N PRO A 338 9.17 -11.00 23.23
CA PRO A 338 9.65 -12.10 24.07
C PRO A 338 10.10 -11.64 25.48
N SER A 339 10.70 -10.45 25.59
CA SER A 339 11.10 -9.84 26.87
C SER A 339 9.94 -9.44 27.77
N GLY A 340 8.69 -9.52 27.28
CA GLY A 340 7.49 -9.05 28.00
C GLY A 340 7.12 -7.59 27.68
N GLY A 341 7.91 -6.91 26.85
CA GLY A 341 7.55 -5.63 26.24
C GLY A 341 6.47 -5.76 25.16
N SER A 342 6.14 -4.67 24.52
CA SER A 342 5.16 -4.67 23.41
C SER A 342 5.40 -3.53 22.44
N LEU A 343 4.96 -3.74 21.20
CA LEU A 343 4.75 -2.69 20.20
C LEU A 343 3.27 -2.33 20.17
N VAL A 344 2.97 -1.06 20.05
CA VAL A 344 1.63 -0.55 19.75
C VAL A 344 1.68 0.12 18.37
N ILE A 345 0.85 -0.35 17.44
CA ILE A 345 0.87 0.10 16.05
C ILE A 345 -0.44 0.82 15.75
N ASP A 346 -0.34 2.10 15.42
CA ASP A 346 -1.47 2.97 15.09
C ASP A 346 -1.33 3.53 13.67
N GLU A 347 -2.24 3.14 12.79
CA GLU A 347 -2.34 3.69 11.44
C GLU A 347 -3.23 4.94 11.46
N ALA A 348 -2.63 6.12 11.41
CA ALA A 348 -3.34 7.37 11.21
C ALA A 348 -3.62 7.63 9.70
N GLU A 349 -4.19 8.77 9.37
CA GLU A 349 -4.48 9.17 8.00
C GLU A 349 -3.21 9.43 7.19
N ALA A 350 -2.26 10.17 7.76
CA ALA A 350 -1.04 10.61 7.07
C ALA A 350 0.18 9.71 7.33
N LEU A 351 0.27 9.07 8.49
CA LEU A 351 1.43 8.28 8.89
C LEU A 351 1.04 7.10 9.80
N THR A 352 1.96 6.15 9.95
CA THR A 352 1.84 5.07 10.94
C THR A 352 2.80 5.33 12.09
N ALA A 353 2.32 5.25 13.33
CA ALA A 353 3.14 5.32 14.53
C ALA A 353 3.31 3.93 15.14
N ILE A 354 4.54 3.61 15.56
CA ILE A 354 4.88 2.37 16.27
C ILE A 354 5.56 2.75 17.57
N ASP A 355 4.89 2.52 18.70
CA ASP A 355 5.35 2.82 20.04
C ASP A 355 5.91 1.57 20.73
N VAL A 356 7.08 1.67 21.36
CA VAL A 356 7.78 0.57 22.04
C VAL A 356 7.65 0.70 23.55
N ASN A 357 7.07 -0.31 24.19
CA ASN A 357 6.86 -0.35 25.64
C ASN A 357 7.63 -1.50 26.31
N THR A 358 8.28 -1.22 27.47
CA THR A 358 9.05 -2.23 28.26
C THR A 358 8.18 -3.27 28.96
N GLY A 359 6.88 -3.01 29.14
CA GLY A 359 6.02 -3.85 29.96
C GLY A 359 6.41 -3.83 31.46
N ARG A 360 6.21 -4.97 32.14
CA ARG A 360 6.48 -5.09 33.59
C ARG A 360 7.91 -5.53 33.91
N TYR A 361 8.75 -5.79 32.94
CA TYR A 361 10.10 -6.31 33.14
C TYR A 361 11.07 -5.17 33.43
N VAL A 362 11.25 -4.88 34.71
CA VAL A 362 12.30 -3.99 35.23
C VAL A 362 13.46 -4.90 35.64
N GLY A 363 14.46 -5.05 34.79
CA GLY A 363 15.66 -5.85 35.09
C GLY A 363 16.33 -5.41 36.37
N ARG A 364 16.67 -6.38 37.23
CA ARG A 364 17.16 -6.13 38.60
C ARG A 364 18.56 -5.52 38.68
N LYS A 365 19.37 -5.44 37.63
CA LYS A 365 20.79 -5.05 37.71
C LYS A 365 21.27 -3.94 36.78
N ASN A 366 20.62 -3.69 35.62
CA ASN A 366 21.03 -2.61 34.72
C ASN A 366 19.87 -2.18 33.84
N LEU A 367 19.30 -1.00 34.07
CA LEU A 367 18.16 -0.46 33.33
C LEU A 367 18.50 -0.31 31.83
N GLU A 368 19.66 0.25 31.50
CA GLU A 368 20.12 0.47 30.14
C GLU A 368 20.23 -0.83 29.32
N GLN A 369 20.72 -1.90 29.93
CA GLN A 369 20.80 -3.22 29.27
C GLN A 369 19.41 -3.81 28.99
N THR A 370 18.45 -3.59 29.89
CA THR A 370 17.06 -4.04 29.70
C THR A 370 16.41 -3.27 28.56
N ILE A 371 16.58 -1.94 28.53
CA ILE A 371 16.10 -1.07 27.45
C ILE A 371 16.70 -1.50 26.11
N LEU A 372 18.02 -1.69 26.06
CA LEU A 372 18.70 -2.12 24.85
C LEU A 372 18.18 -3.47 24.34
N ALA A 373 17.98 -4.45 25.23
CA ALA A 373 17.46 -5.76 24.85
C ALA A 373 16.03 -5.65 24.28
N THR A 374 15.16 -4.89 24.96
CA THR A 374 13.78 -4.66 24.50
C THR A 374 13.77 -3.93 23.15
N ASN A 375 14.59 -2.89 22.98
CA ASN A 375 14.66 -2.15 21.72
C ASN A 375 15.21 -2.99 20.56
N LEU A 376 16.15 -3.92 20.80
CA LEU A 376 16.64 -4.86 19.78
C LEU A 376 15.55 -5.83 19.33
N GLU A 377 14.76 -6.37 20.27
CA GLU A 377 13.59 -7.20 19.95
C GLU A 377 12.53 -6.38 19.20
N ALA A 378 12.28 -5.14 19.65
CA ALA A 378 11.34 -4.21 19.02
C ALA A 378 11.73 -3.88 17.59
N ALA A 379 13.01 -3.65 17.30
CA ALA A 379 13.51 -3.37 15.96
C ALA A 379 13.21 -4.54 14.99
N ALA A 380 13.48 -5.77 15.41
CA ALA A 380 13.18 -6.95 14.60
C ALA A 380 11.66 -7.14 14.41
N ALA A 381 10.89 -6.99 15.49
CA ALA A 381 9.43 -7.14 15.46
C ALA A 381 8.76 -6.03 14.64
N ALA A 382 9.19 -4.77 14.76
CA ALA A 382 8.66 -3.65 13.98
C ALA A 382 8.90 -3.89 12.47
N ALA A 383 10.11 -4.27 12.07
CA ALA A 383 10.40 -4.61 10.68
C ALA A 383 9.52 -5.75 10.14
N ALA A 384 9.30 -6.80 10.94
CA ALA A 384 8.41 -7.90 10.57
C ALA A 384 6.96 -7.44 10.44
N GLN A 385 6.45 -6.62 11.37
CA GLN A 385 5.07 -6.10 11.33
C GLN A 385 4.86 -5.11 10.17
N ILE A 386 5.83 -4.27 9.84
CA ILE A 386 5.79 -3.37 8.68
C ILE A 386 5.59 -4.19 7.40
N ARG A 387 6.30 -5.31 7.23
CA ARG A 387 6.14 -6.21 6.08
C ARG A 387 4.81 -6.96 6.10
N LEU A 388 4.48 -7.61 7.24
CA LEU A 388 3.28 -8.45 7.37
C LEU A 388 1.99 -7.65 7.19
N ARG A 389 1.95 -6.41 7.69
CA ARG A 389 0.79 -5.51 7.57
C ARG A 389 0.78 -4.71 6.28
N ASP A 390 1.84 -4.83 5.46
CA ASP A 390 2.07 -4.01 4.26
C ASP A 390 1.91 -2.51 4.54
N LEU A 391 2.52 -2.03 5.64
CA LEU A 391 2.50 -0.62 6.01
C LEU A 391 3.31 0.19 5.02
N GLY A 392 2.76 1.29 4.54
CA GLY A 392 3.42 2.15 3.55
C GLY A 392 3.20 3.64 3.83
N GLY A 393 4.00 4.48 3.19
CA GLY A 393 4.06 5.92 3.43
C GLY A 393 5.05 6.25 4.54
N ILE A 394 4.77 7.27 5.31
CA ILE A 394 5.61 7.70 6.44
C ILE A 394 5.31 6.77 7.64
N ILE A 395 6.35 6.21 8.23
CA ILE A 395 6.26 5.38 9.44
C ILE A 395 7.25 5.96 10.45
N VAL A 396 6.80 6.12 11.69
CA VAL A 396 7.62 6.61 12.80
C VAL A 396 7.66 5.54 13.87
N VAL A 397 8.86 5.13 14.28
CA VAL A 397 9.08 4.17 15.35
C VAL A 397 9.66 4.91 16.55
N ASP A 398 8.95 4.83 17.68
CA ASP A 398 9.34 5.44 18.95
C ASP A 398 10.01 4.38 19.84
N PHE A 399 11.35 4.38 19.83
CA PHE A 399 12.13 3.47 20.68
C PHE A 399 12.25 4.02 22.09
N ILE A 400 12.32 3.11 23.07
CA ILE A 400 12.54 3.50 24.45
C ILE A 400 13.85 4.27 24.57
N ASP A 401 13.85 5.38 25.30
CA ASP A 401 15.00 6.27 25.47
C ASP A 401 16.26 5.53 25.92
N MET A 402 17.33 5.69 25.14
CA MET A 402 18.66 5.13 25.41
C MET A 402 19.65 6.25 25.70
N GLN A 403 20.36 6.17 26.83
CA GLN A 403 21.34 7.17 27.21
C GLN A 403 22.64 7.04 26.41
N LEU A 404 23.08 5.80 26.14
CA LEU A 404 24.36 5.54 25.49
C LEU A 404 24.24 5.63 23.95
N PRO A 405 25.07 6.42 23.27
CA PRO A 405 25.13 6.47 21.81
C PRO A 405 25.38 5.11 21.16
N GLU A 406 26.16 4.24 21.81
CA GLU A 406 26.44 2.88 21.34
C GLU A 406 25.20 2.03 21.32
N SER A 407 24.31 2.15 22.33
CA SER A 407 23.03 1.46 22.38
C SER A 407 22.13 1.89 21.21
N ARG A 408 22.05 3.19 20.93
CA ARG A 408 21.28 3.74 19.80
C ARG A 408 21.82 3.21 18.47
N ALA A 409 23.14 3.22 18.26
CA ALA A 409 23.76 2.71 17.04
C ALA A 409 23.44 1.22 16.84
N ARG A 410 23.52 0.39 17.88
CA ARG A 410 23.21 -1.05 17.82
C ARG A 410 21.75 -1.33 17.45
N VAL A 411 20.81 -0.56 18.02
CA VAL A 411 19.37 -0.69 17.71
C VAL A 411 19.11 -0.27 16.28
N TYR A 412 19.68 0.85 15.85
CA TYR A 412 19.56 1.33 14.47
C TYR A 412 20.10 0.30 13.46
N ASP A 413 21.31 -0.21 13.68
CA ASP A 413 21.90 -1.23 12.80
C ASP A 413 21.08 -2.53 12.76
N ALA A 414 20.47 -2.93 13.88
CA ALA A 414 19.59 -4.07 13.94
C ALA A 414 18.30 -3.83 13.12
N PHE A 415 17.74 -2.64 13.22
CA PHE A 415 16.55 -2.25 12.45
C PHE A 415 16.83 -2.17 10.95
N VAL A 416 17.94 -1.54 10.55
CA VAL A 416 18.39 -1.48 9.14
C VAL A 416 18.56 -2.88 8.57
N ARG A 417 19.22 -3.79 9.30
CA ARG A 417 19.40 -5.20 8.86
C ARG A 417 18.06 -5.94 8.73
N ALA A 418 17.12 -5.73 9.67
CA ALA A 418 15.81 -6.37 9.61
C ALA A 418 14.96 -5.84 8.45
N MET A 419 15.08 -4.54 8.12
CA MET A 419 14.40 -3.92 6.97
C MET A 419 15.05 -4.26 5.63
N ALA A 420 16.31 -4.68 5.58
CA ALA A 420 16.98 -5.08 4.34
C ALA A 420 16.33 -6.31 3.66
N GLU A 421 15.59 -7.13 4.41
CA GLU A 421 14.81 -8.24 3.86
C GLU A 421 13.51 -7.80 3.16
N ASP A 422 13.11 -6.53 3.31
CA ASP A 422 11.88 -6.00 2.70
C ASP A 422 12.05 -5.79 1.18
N ARG A 423 11.13 -6.35 0.41
CA ARG A 423 11.11 -6.17 -1.06
C ARG A 423 10.70 -4.77 -1.47
N ALA A 424 9.86 -4.10 -0.67
CA ALA A 424 9.47 -2.72 -0.91
C ALA A 424 10.64 -1.78 -0.58
N LYS A 425 10.74 -0.69 -1.35
CA LYS A 425 11.77 0.33 -1.09
C LYS A 425 11.42 1.07 0.20
N ALA A 426 12.27 0.94 1.22
CA ALA A 426 12.22 1.73 2.44
C ALA A 426 13.47 2.61 2.53
N GLN A 427 13.30 3.86 2.93
CA GLN A 427 14.38 4.78 3.27
C GLN A 427 14.29 5.08 4.76
N LEU A 428 15.34 4.77 5.50
CA LEU A 428 15.40 4.93 6.95
C LEU A 428 16.25 6.14 7.30
N GLY A 429 15.72 7.04 8.13
CA GLY A 429 16.48 8.08 8.81
C GLY A 429 17.22 7.53 10.04
N PRO A 430 18.25 8.22 10.55
CA PRO A 430 18.90 7.85 11.81
C PRO A 430 17.97 8.03 13.01
N ILE A 431 18.32 7.44 14.17
CA ILE A 431 17.62 7.75 15.42
C ILE A 431 17.89 9.23 15.74
N ASN A 432 16.83 10.03 15.85
CA ASN A 432 16.91 11.46 16.14
C ASN A 432 17.09 11.71 17.67
N GLU A 433 17.17 13.01 18.05
CA GLU A 433 17.36 13.43 19.46
C GLU A 433 16.21 12.99 20.38
N PHE A 434 15.03 12.73 19.82
CA PHE A 434 13.84 12.30 20.56
C PHE A 434 13.68 10.76 20.65
N GLY A 435 14.68 9.99 20.19
CA GLY A 435 14.58 8.52 20.19
C GLY A 435 13.81 7.94 18.99
N LEU A 436 13.29 8.78 18.10
CA LEU A 436 12.46 8.38 16.97
C LEU A 436 13.30 7.93 15.77
N VAL A 437 12.83 6.90 15.09
CA VAL A 437 13.28 6.55 13.72
C VAL A 437 12.16 6.84 12.75
N GLU A 438 12.44 7.72 11.80
CA GLU A 438 11.55 8.03 10.70
C GLU A 438 11.94 7.20 9.49
N LEU A 439 10.96 6.60 8.85
CA LEU A 439 11.19 5.90 7.59
C LEU A 439 10.05 6.15 6.61
N THR A 440 10.40 6.11 5.33
CA THR A 440 9.42 6.08 4.26
C THR A 440 9.47 4.73 3.58
N ARG A 441 8.33 4.10 3.40
CA ARG A 441 8.18 2.84 2.65
C ARG A 441 7.20 3.04 1.51
N ARG A 442 7.57 2.60 0.33
CA ARG A 442 6.68 2.70 -0.83
C ARG A 442 5.36 2.00 -0.55
N ARG A 443 4.23 2.71 -0.75
CA ARG A 443 2.90 2.11 -0.73
C ARG A 443 2.71 1.30 -2.01
N THR A 444 2.48 0.00 -1.86
CA THR A 444 2.14 -0.89 -2.99
C THR A 444 0.63 -1.02 -3.16
N ARG A 445 -0.09 -1.02 -2.04
CA ARG A 445 -1.57 -1.05 -1.91
C ARG A 445 -1.95 -0.59 -0.50
N GLY A 446 -3.25 -0.61 -0.20
CA GLY A 446 -3.71 -0.37 1.17
C GLY A 446 -3.17 -1.44 2.13
N SER A 447 -2.85 -1.06 3.38
CA SER A 447 -2.38 -2.01 4.39
C SER A 447 -3.36 -3.18 4.55
N VAL A 448 -2.88 -4.33 5.03
CA VAL A 448 -3.71 -5.51 5.29
C VAL A 448 -4.88 -5.13 6.21
N HIS A 449 -4.61 -4.33 7.24
CA HIS A 449 -5.65 -3.87 8.17
C HIS A 449 -6.76 -3.08 7.44
N ARG A 450 -6.42 -2.07 6.63
CA ARG A 450 -7.41 -1.24 5.90
C ARG A 450 -8.22 -2.01 4.87
N ARG A 451 -7.65 -3.08 4.29
CA ARG A 451 -8.35 -3.94 3.33
C ARG A 451 -9.39 -4.88 3.97
N HIS A 452 -9.21 -5.19 5.25
CA HIS A 452 -10.04 -6.16 5.98
C HIS A 452 -10.94 -5.53 7.05
N THR A 453 -10.82 -4.23 7.32
CA THR A 453 -11.60 -3.55 8.37
C THR A 453 -12.36 -2.37 7.81
N GLU A 454 -13.40 -1.99 8.52
CA GLU A 454 -14.21 -0.81 8.27
C GLU A 454 -14.14 0.13 9.48
N PRO A 455 -14.31 1.45 9.28
CA PRO A 455 -14.43 2.38 10.41
C PRO A 455 -15.56 1.94 11.35
N CYS A 456 -15.27 1.92 12.65
CA CYS A 456 -16.29 1.55 13.65
C CYS A 456 -17.52 2.45 13.52
N PRO A 457 -18.72 1.92 13.22
CA PRO A 457 -19.93 2.73 13.00
C PRO A 457 -20.36 3.50 14.26
N TYR A 458 -19.98 2.99 15.44
CA TYR A 458 -20.36 3.63 16.72
C TYR A 458 -19.57 4.92 16.99
N CYS A 459 -18.26 4.95 16.74
CA CYS A 459 -17.44 6.16 16.94
C CYS A 459 -17.06 6.86 15.62
N GLY A 460 -17.51 6.36 14.47
CA GLY A 460 -17.14 6.87 13.15
C GLY A 460 -15.63 6.83 12.90
N GLY A 461 -14.92 5.82 13.43
CA GLY A 461 -13.48 5.68 13.30
C GLY A 461 -12.64 6.52 14.29
N ARG A 462 -13.27 7.36 15.13
CA ARG A 462 -12.56 8.25 16.06
C ARG A 462 -11.86 7.53 17.23
N GLY A 463 -12.21 6.26 17.50
CA GLY A 463 -11.68 5.47 18.63
C GLY A 463 -12.16 5.92 20.02
N ARG A 464 -12.77 7.10 20.12
CA ARG A 464 -13.30 7.68 21.38
C ARG A 464 -14.64 8.35 21.10
N ILE A 465 -15.50 8.34 22.14
CA ILE A 465 -16.76 9.08 22.20
C ILE A 465 -16.79 9.94 23.45
N ARG A 466 -17.67 10.92 23.50
CA ARG A 466 -17.85 11.78 24.67
C ARG A 466 -18.31 10.94 25.87
N SER A 467 -17.77 11.21 27.07
CA SER A 467 -18.14 10.50 28.28
C SER A 467 -19.60 10.78 28.67
N LYS A 468 -20.24 9.83 29.34
CA LYS A 468 -21.61 9.99 29.89
C LYS A 468 -21.74 11.25 30.72
N THR A 469 -20.74 11.55 31.55
CA THR A 469 -20.71 12.78 32.37
C THR A 469 -20.72 14.04 31.50
N SER A 470 -19.94 14.07 30.42
CA SER A 470 -19.92 15.22 29.51
C SER A 470 -21.27 15.44 28.84
N ILE A 471 -21.95 14.36 28.44
CA ILE A 471 -23.28 14.41 27.85
C ILE A 471 -24.33 14.86 28.89
N CYS A 472 -24.28 14.35 30.12
CA CYS A 472 -25.15 14.81 31.21
C CYS A 472 -25.02 16.33 31.43
N LEU A 473 -23.80 16.86 31.48
CA LEU A 473 -23.58 18.31 31.63
C LEU A 473 -24.10 19.11 30.42
N GLU A 474 -24.07 18.56 29.21
CA GLU A 474 -24.64 19.20 28.04
C GLU A 474 -26.17 19.20 28.06
N ILE A 475 -26.76 18.07 28.48
CA ILE A 475 -28.22 18.00 28.72
C ILE A 475 -28.64 19.02 29.74
N LEU A 476 -27.95 19.17 30.87
CA LEU A 476 -28.26 20.17 31.90
C LEU A 476 -28.21 21.60 31.36
N ARG A 477 -27.20 21.93 30.53
CA ARG A 477 -27.11 23.23 29.85
C ARG A 477 -28.29 23.43 28.89
N SER A 478 -28.65 22.42 28.13
CA SER A 478 -29.79 22.46 27.20
C SER A 478 -31.12 22.63 27.95
N LEU A 479 -31.27 21.95 29.09
CA LEU A 479 -32.46 22.10 29.94
C LEU A 479 -32.63 23.54 30.44
N VAL A 480 -31.55 24.21 30.88
CA VAL A 480 -31.57 25.63 31.28
C VAL A 480 -32.04 26.50 30.14
N GLN A 481 -31.47 26.35 28.95
CA GLN A 481 -31.82 27.13 27.78
C GLN A 481 -33.29 26.91 27.36
N GLN A 482 -33.76 25.66 27.40
CA GLN A 482 -35.17 25.38 27.04
C GLN A 482 -36.14 25.89 28.10
N ALA A 483 -35.76 25.83 29.38
CA ALA A 483 -36.57 26.38 30.44
C ALA A 483 -36.73 27.92 30.38
N GLU A 484 -35.68 28.63 29.95
CA GLU A 484 -35.71 30.09 29.70
C GLU A 484 -36.61 30.46 28.50
N ARG A 485 -36.51 29.69 27.41
CA ARG A 485 -37.30 29.91 26.20
C ARG A 485 -38.78 29.58 26.38
N HIS A 486 -39.05 28.59 27.22
CA HIS A 486 -40.40 28.08 27.50
C HIS A 486 -40.67 28.06 29.00
N PRO A 487 -41.10 29.22 29.58
CA PRO A 487 -41.34 29.33 31.03
C PRO A 487 -42.46 28.41 31.56
N ARG A 488 -43.28 27.88 30.66
CA ARG A 488 -44.38 26.95 31.00
C ARG A 488 -44.20 25.64 30.19
N GLY A 489 -44.69 24.52 30.72
CA GLY A 489 -44.60 23.19 30.08
C GLY A 489 -43.66 22.27 30.81
N GLN A 490 -43.80 20.98 30.58
CA GLN A 490 -42.99 19.92 31.18
C GLN A 490 -41.73 19.68 30.35
N LEU A 491 -40.57 19.60 31.02
CA LEU A 491 -39.29 19.32 30.36
C LEU A 491 -39.10 17.80 30.18
N TRP A 492 -38.76 17.40 28.97
CA TRP A 492 -38.50 16.00 28.61
C TRP A 492 -37.13 15.88 28.03
N VAL A 493 -36.41 14.82 28.48
CA VAL A 493 -35.09 14.44 27.94
C VAL A 493 -35.18 13.01 27.44
N SER A 494 -34.95 12.82 26.16
CA SER A 494 -34.75 11.46 25.59
C SER A 494 -33.26 11.24 25.36
N ALA A 495 -32.72 10.18 25.93
CA ALA A 495 -31.30 9.82 25.83
C ALA A 495 -31.13 8.28 25.92
N MET A 496 -29.94 7.80 25.56
CA MET A 496 -29.56 6.41 25.76
C MET A 496 -29.78 5.98 27.23
N PRO A 497 -30.22 4.73 27.52
CA PRO A 497 -30.56 4.29 28.88
C PRO A 497 -29.49 4.57 29.93
N GLU A 498 -28.22 4.33 29.61
CA GLU A 498 -27.11 4.54 30.53
C GLU A 498 -26.83 6.02 30.81
N VAL A 499 -27.11 6.92 29.82
CA VAL A 499 -27.00 8.37 30.01
C VAL A 499 -28.18 8.87 30.84
N ALA A 500 -29.39 8.39 30.56
CA ALA A 500 -30.58 8.72 31.34
C ALA A 500 -30.44 8.29 32.81
N GLN A 501 -29.92 7.08 33.05
CA GLN A 501 -29.61 6.60 34.39
C GLN A 501 -28.53 7.46 35.10
N SER A 502 -27.43 7.79 34.38
CA SER A 502 -26.39 8.66 34.92
C SER A 502 -26.91 10.07 35.25
N LEU A 503 -27.80 10.59 34.39
CA LEU A 503 -28.43 11.89 34.59
C LEU A 503 -29.40 11.90 35.78
N SER A 504 -30.21 10.84 35.94
CA SER A 504 -31.16 10.72 37.07
C SER A 504 -30.46 10.72 38.44
N GLN A 505 -29.21 10.26 38.49
CA GLN A 505 -28.39 10.23 39.71
C GLN A 505 -27.50 11.47 39.86
N HIS A 506 -27.57 12.41 38.90
CA HIS A 506 -26.66 13.56 38.88
C HIS A 506 -27.16 14.65 39.84
N PRO A 507 -26.36 15.09 40.85
CA PRO A 507 -26.81 16.05 41.87
C PRO A 507 -27.32 17.39 41.29
N GLN A 508 -26.72 17.80 40.15
CA GLN A 508 -27.11 19.07 39.48
C GLN A 508 -28.48 19.01 38.80
N LEU A 509 -29.02 17.82 38.53
CA LEU A 509 -30.37 17.70 37.98
C LEU A 509 -31.39 18.06 39.07
N LEU A 510 -31.26 17.52 40.27
CA LEU A 510 -32.12 17.82 41.41
C LEU A 510 -32.07 19.31 41.76
N ALA A 511 -30.86 19.87 41.83
CA ALA A 511 -30.70 21.32 42.09
C ALA A 511 -31.31 22.19 40.98
N LEU A 512 -31.29 21.71 39.71
CA LEU A 512 -31.93 22.42 38.59
C LEU A 512 -33.44 22.34 38.69
N GLU A 513 -34.02 21.18 39.02
CA GLU A 513 -35.46 20.99 39.18
C GLU A 513 -36.01 21.88 40.30
N GLU A 514 -35.31 21.93 41.44
CA GLU A 514 -35.67 22.84 42.57
C GLU A 514 -35.61 24.30 42.15
N ARG A 515 -34.56 24.71 41.43
CA ARG A 515 -34.43 26.10 40.96
C ARG A 515 -35.51 26.49 39.94
N LEU A 516 -35.90 25.55 39.06
CA LEU A 516 -36.91 25.78 38.04
C LEU A 516 -38.33 25.59 38.55
N GLY A 517 -38.53 24.95 39.71
CA GLY A 517 -39.83 24.57 40.25
C GLY A 517 -40.58 23.56 39.34
N ARG A 518 -39.86 22.80 38.56
CA ARG A 518 -40.41 21.84 37.55
C ARG A 518 -39.58 20.56 37.54
N THR A 519 -40.25 19.45 37.40
CA THR A 519 -39.59 18.14 37.22
C THR A 519 -39.20 17.90 35.77
N VAL A 520 -38.12 17.16 35.56
CA VAL A 520 -37.64 16.73 34.24
C VAL A 520 -38.00 15.25 34.03
N THR A 521 -38.74 14.95 33.01
CA THR A 521 -39.07 13.57 32.65
C THR A 521 -37.95 13.00 31.80
N LEU A 522 -37.35 11.88 32.23
CA LEU A 522 -36.30 11.18 31.50
C LEU A 522 -36.91 9.99 30.74
N GLU A 523 -36.68 9.94 29.45
CA GLU A 523 -37.10 8.87 28.55
C GLU A 523 -35.86 8.13 28.06
N ALA A 524 -35.71 6.87 28.47
CA ALA A 524 -34.61 6.01 28.01
C ALA A 524 -34.93 5.44 26.63
N ARG A 525 -34.08 5.70 25.64
CA ARG A 525 -34.23 5.22 24.27
C ARG A 525 -32.99 4.45 23.83
N SER A 526 -33.10 3.14 23.66
CA SER A 526 -32.00 2.26 23.30
C SER A 526 -31.48 2.45 21.86
N GLU A 527 -32.30 3.03 21.00
CA GLU A 527 -31.94 3.34 19.60
C GLU A 527 -31.03 4.57 19.47
N LEU A 528 -30.89 5.37 20.51
CA LEU A 528 -30.03 6.56 20.48
C LEU A 528 -28.57 6.21 20.74
N HIS A 529 -27.68 6.86 20.00
CA HIS A 529 -26.25 6.83 20.29
C HIS A 529 -25.96 7.59 21.59
N GLN A 530 -24.91 7.20 22.33
CA GLN A 530 -24.54 7.84 23.61
C GLN A 530 -24.40 9.36 23.53
N GLU A 531 -23.93 9.88 22.40
CA GLU A 531 -23.72 11.32 22.19
C GLU A 531 -24.97 12.06 21.70
N VAL A 532 -26.09 11.35 21.45
CA VAL A 532 -27.32 11.92 20.93
C VAL A 532 -28.36 12.00 22.04
N PHE A 533 -28.93 13.17 22.24
CA PHE A 533 -30.03 13.39 23.16
C PHE A 533 -31.00 14.43 22.58
N HIS A 534 -32.21 14.41 23.07
CA HIS A 534 -33.24 15.41 22.70
C HIS A 534 -33.86 16.02 23.98
N VAL A 535 -33.89 17.34 24.04
CA VAL A 535 -34.59 18.08 25.10
C VAL A 535 -35.79 18.77 24.46
N THR A 536 -36.97 18.41 24.93
CA THR A 536 -38.24 18.94 24.42
C THR A 536 -39.09 19.49 25.56
N VAL A 537 -40.00 20.42 25.21
CA VAL A 537 -40.98 20.94 26.14
C VAL A 537 -42.37 20.50 25.67
N ARG A 538 -43.15 19.87 26.53
CA ARG A 538 -44.51 19.40 26.25
C ARG A 538 -45.54 20.10 27.11
#